data_aeb351c8460d864f12efba7fff401aca
#
_entry.id   aeb351c8460d864f12efba7fff401aca
#
_cell.length_a   1.000
_cell.length_b   1.000
_cell.length_c   1.000
_cell.angle_alpha   90.00
_cell.angle_beta   90.00
_cell.angle_gamma   90.00
#
_symmetry.space_group_name_H-M   'P 1'
#
loop_
_entity.id
_entity.type
_entity.pdbx_description
1 polymer ?
#
loop_
_entity_poly.entity_id
_entity_poly.type
_entity_poly.pdbx_seq_one_letter_code
_entity_poly.pdbx_strand_id
1 'polypeptide(L)'
;MMASAFCPAHITGFFKAELEGNDPNRIGSLGAGFSIQKGVKTTVILSSRNPSNATKFHIQIKGFKTGDVRVSEYVLNEFLANNDDYFVDVIHELDVPVGYGLGCSAAVALSLSLALNQALDTGYSKTEAAQIAHLAEIRCKTGLGDVLASYHGGFEIRTKSGAPGVGELEKIDPKEKLDALIVCFNPISTKKFLGEKI
;
A
#
# COMPACT_ATOMS: atom_id res chain seq x y z
N MET A 1 -14.81 16.88 5.12
CA MET A 1 -15.07 15.89 4.04
C MET A 1 -14.56 14.52 4.48
N MET A 2 -15.15 13.42 4.04
CA MET A 2 -14.73 12.07 4.45
C MET A 2 -14.76 11.12 3.25
N ALA A 3 -13.73 10.27 3.15
CA ALA A 3 -13.66 9.22 2.13
C ALA A 3 -13.06 7.94 2.74
N SER A 4 -13.37 6.79 2.13
CA SER A 4 -12.81 5.50 2.56
C SER A 4 -12.48 4.63 1.35
N ALA A 5 -11.39 3.88 1.46
CA ALA A 5 -11.02 2.87 0.48
C ALA A 5 -10.58 1.58 1.18
N PHE A 6 -10.83 0.45 0.51
CA PHE A 6 -10.37 -0.87 0.92
C PHE A 6 -9.35 -1.39 -0.09
N CYS A 7 -8.28 -1.99 0.42
CA CYS A 7 -7.31 -2.72 -0.39
C CYS A 7 -7.06 -4.11 0.19
N PRO A 8 -7.07 -5.14 -0.66
CA PRO A 8 -6.83 -6.50 -0.22
C PRO A 8 -5.39 -6.70 0.22
N ALA A 9 -5.18 -7.56 1.20
CA ALA A 9 -3.88 -8.13 1.48
C ALA A 9 -3.46 -9.08 0.35
N HIS A 10 -2.15 -9.27 0.20
CA HIS A 10 -1.57 -10.07 -0.88
C HIS A 10 -0.60 -11.11 -0.32
N ILE A 11 -0.65 -12.31 -0.87
CA ILE A 11 0.25 -13.40 -0.55
C ILE A 11 1.11 -13.69 -1.77
N THR A 12 2.41 -13.43 -1.65
CA THR A 12 3.40 -13.74 -2.69
C THR A 12 3.84 -15.20 -2.56
N GLY A 13 3.66 -15.99 -3.61
CA GLY A 13 4.14 -17.36 -3.68
C GLY A 13 5.65 -17.43 -3.94
N PHE A 14 6.12 -16.66 -4.92
CA PHE A 14 7.53 -16.46 -5.23
C PHE A 14 7.74 -15.11 -5.93
N PHE A 15 8.95 -14.58 -5.84
CA PHE A 15 9.30 -13.34 -6.53
C PHE A 15 10.78 -13.23 -6.85
N LYS A 16 11.09 -12.39 -7.84
CA LYS A 16 12.43 -11.92 -8.18
C LYS A 16 12.42 -10.40 -8.08
N ALA A 17 13.28 -9.83 -7.25
CA ALA A 17 13.43 -8.38 -7.14
C ALA A 17 14.10 -7.82 -8.41
N GLU A 18 13.55 -6.71 -8.92
CA GLU A 18 14.08 -5.92 -10.02
C GLU A 18 14.34 -4.51 -9.48
N LEU A 19 15.61 -4.22 -9.17
CA LEU A 19 16.03 -3.02 -8.45
C LEU A 19 16.86 -2.07 -9.31
N GLU A 20 17.07 -2.43 -10.57
CA GLU A 20 17.91 -1.67 -11.49
C GLU A 20 17.16 -0.47 -12.09
N GLY A 21 17.85 0.66 -12.21
CA GLY A 21 17.35 1.87 -12.85
C GLY A 21 17.15 3.04 -11.89
N ASN A 22 17.06 4.24 -12.47
CA ASN A 22 16.91 5.50 -11.72
C ASN A 22 15.45 5.92 -11.52
N ASP A 23 14.51 5.27 -12.20
CA ASP A 23 13.08 5.56 -12.08
C ASP A 23 12.46 4.65 -11.04
N PRO A 24 12.07 5.16 -9.86
CA PRO A 24 11.48 4.35 -8.80
C PRO A 24 10.16 3.70 -9.20
N ASN A 25 9.44 4.23 -10.20
CA ASN A 25 8.24 3.59 -10.72
C ASN A 25 8.53 2.30 -11.51
N ARG A 26 9.78 2.05 -11.91
CA ARG A 26 10.22 0.83 -12.59
C ARG A 26 10.81 -0.21 -11.64
N ILE A 27 11.20 0.21 -10.44
CA ILE A 27 11.65 -0.70 -9.38
C ILE A 27 10.45 -1.54 -8.92
N GLY A 28 10.67 -2.84 -8.71
CA GLY A 28 9.59 -3.72 -8.29
C GLY A 28 9.99 -5.17 -8.22
N SER A 29 9.05 -6.07 -8.49
CA SER A 29 9.33 -7.51 -8.56
C SER A 29 8.52 -8.20 -9.65
N LEU A 30 9.14 -9.18 -10.29
CA LEU A 30 8.46 -10.25 -11.01
C LEU A 30 8.00 -11.31 -10.01
N GLY A 31 7.06 -12.16 -10.38
CA GLY A 31 6.64 -13.26 -9.53
C GLY A 31 5.17 -13.60 -9.66
N ALA A 32 4.65 -14.36 -8.72
CA ALA A 32 3.24 -14.72 -8.70
C ALA A 32 2.69 -14.76 -7.28
N GLY A 33 1.40 -14.51 -7.17
CA GLY A 33 0.70 -14.52 -5.90
C GLY A 33 -0.80 -14.38 -6.06
N PHE A 34 -1.46 -14.04 -4.97
CA PHE A 34 -2.90 -13.80 -4.97
C PHE A 34 -3.32 -12.87 -3.84
N SER A 35 -4.36 -12.10 -4.11
CA SER A 35 -5.02 -11.27 -3.10
C SER A 35 -6.09 -12.06 -2.38
N ILE A 36 -6.28 -11.76 -1.09
CA ILE A 36 -7.31 -12.35 -0.25
C ILE A 36 -8.42 -11.34 0.06
N GLN A 37 -9.58 -11.80 0.53
CA GLN A 37 -10.71 -10.91 0.88
C GLN A 37 -10.49 -10.11 2.16
N LYS A 38 -9.47 -10.44 2.95
CA LYS A 38 -9.01 -9.64 4.08
C LYS A 38 -7.97 -8.62 3.63
N GLY A 39 -7.87 -7.51 4.34
CA GLY A 39 -6.95 -6.44 3.94
C GLY A 39 -6.98 -5.25 4.89
N VAL A 40 -6.93 -4.06 4.33
CA VAL A 40 -6.94 -2.81 5.06
C VAL A 40 -8.02 -1.89 4.50
N LYS A 41 -8.89 -1.42 5.39
CA LYS A 41 -9.81 -0.32 5.10
C LYS A 41 -9.23 0.95 5.72
N THR A 42 -9.05 1.97 4.91
CA THR A 42 -8.61 3.29 5.38
C THR A 42 -9.74 4.29 5.23
N THR A 43 -10.01 5.02 6.31
CA THR A 43 -10.93 6.18 6.32
C THR A 43 -10.13 7.44 6.57
N VAL A 44 -10.34 8.45 5.73
CA VAL A 44 -9.75 9.79 5.81
C VAL A 44 -10.85 10.78 6.14
N ILE A 45 -10.62 11.63 7.13
CA ILE A 45 -11.53 12.71 7.55
C ILE A 45 -10.76 14.02 7.47
N LEU A 46 -11.25 14.97 6.65
CA LEU A 46 -10.69 16.30 6.53
C LEU A 46 -11.45 17.27 7.43
N SER A 47 -10.70 18.05 8.21
CA SER A 47 -11.18 19.19 8.96
C SER A 47 -10.34 20.44 8.61
N SER A 48 -10.87 21.64 8.86
CA SER A 48 -10.10 22.88 8.67
C SER A 48 -8.90 22.90 9.60
N ARG A 49 -7.73 23.17 9.04
CA ARG A 49 -6.50 23.26 9.82
C ARG A 49 -6.33 24.66 10.41
N ASN A 50 -5.94 24.71 11.68
CA ASN A 50 -5.42 25.95 12.25
C ASN A 50 -3.94 26.10 11.81
N PRO A 51 -3.57 27.17 11.06
CA PRO A 51 -2.20 27.38 10.57
C PRO A 51 -1.13 27.39 11.67
N SER A 52 -1.50 27.74 12.91
CA SER A 52 -0.57 27.70 14.05
C SER A 52 -0.20 26.31 14.54
N ASN A 53 -0.93 25.25 14.11
CA ASN A 53 -0.60 23.86 14.42
C ASN A 53 0.47 23.33 13.47
N ALA A 54 1.61 22.91 14.00
CA ALA A 54 2.68 22.29 13.22
C ALA A 54 2.26 20.93 12.63
N THR A 55 1.38 20.20 13.32
CA THR A 55 0.91 18.87 12.91
C THR A 55 -0.18 19.01 11.83
N LYS A 56 -0.02 18.27 10.74
CA LYS A 56 -0.97 18.25 9.61
C LYS A 56 -1.92 17.05 9.63
N PHE A 57 -1.57 15.99 10.34
CA PHE A 57 -2.37 14.76 10.36
C PHE A 57 -2.24 14.00 11.68
N HIS A 58 -3.19 13.10 11.91
CA HIS A 58 -3.18 12.10 12.97
C HIS A 58 -3.53 10.73 12.38
N ILE A 59 -2.85 9.68 12.84
CA ILE A 59 -3.04 8.30 12.36
C ILE A 59 -3.49 7.43 13.51
N GLN A 60 -4.64 6.78 13.34
CA GLN A 60 -5.18 5.78 14.26
C GLN A 60 -5.19 4.41 13.57
N ILE A 61 -4.76 3.37 14.29
CA ILE A 61 -4.76 1.98 13.81
C ILE A 61 -5.70 1.16 14.67
N LYS A 62 -6.64 0.46 14.02
CA LYS A 62 -7.59 -0.48 14.61
C LYS A 62 -7.35 -1.89 14.09
N GLY A 63 -7.73 -2.90 14.87
CA GLY A 63 -7.50 -4.30 14.53
C GLY A 63 -6.10 -4.74 14.91
N PHE A 64 -5.36 -5.32 13.98
CA PHE A 64 -3.98 -5.72 14.22
C PHE A 64 -3.08 -4.50 14.39
N LYS A 65 -2.35 -4.45 15.51
CA LYS A 65 -1.53 -3.29 15.86
C LYS A 65 -0.18 -3.31 15.13
N THR A 66 0.29 -2.13 14.73
CA THR A 66 1.65 -1.88 14.28
C THR A 66 2.14 -0.56 14.86
N GLY A 67 3.43 -0.46 15.15
CA GLY A 67 4.08 0.81 15.52
C GLY A 67 4.75 1.49 14.32
N ASP A 68 4.79 0.87 13.16
CA ASP A 68 5.43 1.42 11.95
C ASP A 68 4.39 2.10 11.08
N VAL A 69 4.41 3.42 11.03
CA VAL A 69 3.52 4.28 10.26
C VAL A 69 4.23 5.03 9.12
N ARG A 70 5.52 4.74 8.88
CA ARG A 70 6.36 5.46 7.88
C ARG A 70 5.75 5.50 6.48
N VAL A 71 5.12 4.40 6.05
CA VAL A 71 4.47 4.32 4.74
C VAL A 71 3.28 5.30 4.68
N SER A 72 2.48 5.35 5.74
CA SER A 72 1.36 6.29 5.83
C SER A 72 1.84 7.75 5.89
N GLU A 73 2.90 8.02 6.66
CA GLU A 73 3.51 9.35 6.72
C GLU A 73 4.05 9.80 5.37
N TYR A 74 4.70 8.90 4.62
CA TYR A 74 5.16 9.21 3.27
C TYR A 74 4.00 9.60 2.35
N VAL A 75 2.95 8.76 2.29
CA VAL A 75 1.77 9.02 1.46
C VAL A 75 1.10 10.35 1.85
N LEU A 76 0.91 10.60 3.14
CA LEU A 76 0.33 11.85 3.64
C LEU A 76 1.15 13.07 3.24
N ASN A 77 2.47 13.01 3.38
CA ASN A 77 3.35 14.11 3.01
C ASN A 77 3.30 14.40 1.51
N GLU A 78 3.22 13.38 0.64
CA GLU A 78 3.08 13.59 -0.81
C GLU A 78 1.76 14.30 -1.16
N PHE A 79 0.64 13.85 -0.58
CA PHE A 79 -0.67 14.46 -0.85
C PHE A 79 -0.82 15.87 -0.23
N LEU A 80 -0.15 16.14 0.89
CA LEU A 80 -0.24 17.40 1.63
C LEU A 80 0.91 18.37 1.33
N ALA A 81 1.79 18.06 0.37
CA ALA A 81 2.93 18.90 0.03
C ALA A 81 2.51 20.32 -0.39
N ASN A 82 1.40 20.44 -1.12
CA ASN A 82 0.84 21.70 -1.62
C ASN A 82 -0.54 22.01 -1.04
N ASN A 83 -0.91 21.39 0.09
CA ASN A 83 -2.23 21.55 0.70
C ASN A 83 -2.11 21.76 2.21
N ASP A 84 -2.16 23.02 2.62
CA ASP A 84 -2.04 23.42 4.02
C ASP A 84 -3.40 23.74 4.69
N ASP A 85 -4.50 23.65 3.96
CA ASP A 85 -5.82 24.08 4.43
C ASP A 85 -6.49 23.05 5.34
N TYR A 86 -6.05 21.78 5.27
CA TYR A 86 -6.69 20.69 5.97
C TYR A 86 -5.81 20.07 7.06
N PHE A 87 -6.47 19.68 8.15
CA PHE A 87 -5.98 18.67 9.07
C PHE A 87 -6.62 17.32 8.70
N VAL A 88 -5.81 16.26 8.66
CA VAL A 88 -6.23 14.95 8.18
C VAL A 88 -6.21 13.93 9.31
N ASP A 89 -7.40 13.43 9.71
CA ASP A 89 -7.51 12.26 10.55
C ASP A 89 -7.57 11.00 9.67
N VAL A 90 -6.68 10.05 9.94
CA VAL A 90 -6.59 8.77 9.24
C VAL A 90 -6.93 7.64 10.20
N ILE A 91 -7.82 6.76 9.80
CA ILE A 91 -8.16 5.54 10.54
C ILE A 91 -7.88 4.34 9.62
N HIS A 92 -6.88 3.53 9.98
CA HIS A 92 -6.62 2.24 9.35
C HIS A 92 -7.27 1.12 10.16
N GLU A 93 -8.13 0.34 9.52
CA GLU A 93 -8.73 -0.89 10.07
C GLU A 93 -8.03 -2.08 9.39
N LEU A 94 -7.18 -2.80 10.15
CA LEU A 94 -6.34 -3.89 9.66
C LEU A 94 -6.99 -5.25 9.98
N ASP A 95 -7.36 -5.99 8.93
CA ASP A 95 -7.90 -7.35 9.05
C ASP A 95 -6.81 -8.43 8.99
N VAL A 96 -5.55 -8.04 8.80
CA VAL A 96 -4.39 -8.93 8.70
C VAL A 96 -3.23 -8.44 9.56
N PRO A 97 -2.43 -9.33 10.14
CA PRO A 97 -1.27 -8.94 10.95
C PRO A 97 -0.15 -8.37 10.09
N VAL A 98 0.55 -7.36 10.65
CA VAL A 98 1.69 -6.71 10.00
C VAL A 98 2.97 -7.53 10.22
N GLY A 99 3.82 -7.63 9.20
CA GLY A 99 5.13 -8.30 9.30
C GLY A 99 5.10 -9.82 9.07
N TYR A 100 4.02 -10.35 8.55
CA TYR A 100 3.87 -11.79 8.28
C TYR A 100 3.85 -12.13 6.78
N GLY A 101 4.33 -11.24 5.91
CA GLY A 101 4.39 -11.48 4.46
C GLY A 101 3.02 -11.44 3.77
N LEU A 102 2.07 -10.70 4.34
CA LEU A 102 0.70 -10.58 3.82
C LEU A 102 0.46 -9.28 3.03
N GLY A 103 1.51 -8.59 2.58
CA GLY A 103 1.39 -7.33 1.84
C GLY A 103 0.64 -6.21 2.58
N CYS A 104 0.60 -6.26 3.93
CA CYS A 104 -0.20 -5.33 4.73
C CYS A 104 0.23 -3.87 4.54
N SER A 105 1.54 -3.58 4.43
CA SER A 105 2.05 -2.22 4.22
C SER A 105 1.59 -1.65 2.87
N ALA A 106 1.62 -2.46 1.82
CA ALA A 106 1.11 -2.09 0.50
C ALA A 106 -0.40 -1.82 0.53
N ALA A 107 -1.17 -2.65 1.25
CA ALA A 107 -2.61 -2.43 1.42
C ALA A 107 -2.91 -1.13 2.19
N VAL A 108 -2.10 -0.80 3.22
CA VAL A 108 -2.17 0.48 3.96
C VAL A 108 -1.87 1.65 3.02
N ALA A 109 -0.74 1.60 2.28
CA ALA A 109 -0.34 2.67 1.37
C ALA A 109 -1.41 2.91 0.30
N LEU A 110 -1.88 1.84 -0.35
CA LEU A 110 -2.81 1.93 -1.46
C LEU A 110 -4.20 2.39 -1.00
N SER A 111 -4.74 1.86 0.09
CA SER A 111 -6.03 2.30 0.63
C SER A 111 -5.99 3.76 1.09
N LEU A 112 -4.87 4.19 1.69
CA LEU A 112 -4.67 5.59 2.10
C LEU A 112 -4.60 6.52 0.89
N SER A 113 -3.77 6.19 -0.12
CA SER A 113 -3.65 7.00 -1.34
C SER A 113 -4.99 7.18 -2.05
N LEU A 114 -5.76 6.10 -2.18
CA LEU A 114 -7.08 6.16 -2.82
C LEU A 114 -8.09 6.97 -2.01
N ALA A 115 -8.09 6.83 -0.68
CA ALA A 115 -8.97 7.61 0.20
C ALA A 115 -8.60 9.09 0.21
N LEU A 116 -7.30 9.44 0.25
CA LEU A 116 -6.83 10.82 0.17
C LEU A 116 -7.15 11.46 -1.18
N ASN A 117 -6.91 10.76 -2.29
CA ASN A 117 -7.27 11.22 -3.62
C ASN A 117 -8.75 11.63 -3.70
N GLN A 118 -9.63 10.78 -3.16
CA GLN A 118 -11.07 11.05 -3.13
C GLN A 118 -11.44 12.19 -2.15
N ALA A 119 -10.86 12.20 -0.94
CA ALA A 119 -11.20 13.19 0.09
C ALA A 119 -10.72 14.59 -0.28
N LEU A 120 -9.53 14.73 -0.86
CA LEU A 120 -8.92 16.00 -1.26
C LEU A 120 -9.35 16.47 -2.65
N ASP A 121 -10.08 15.63 -3.40
CA ASP A 121 -10.47 15.89 -4.80
C ASP A 121 -9.28 16.35 -5.67
N THR A 122 -8.18 15.58 -5.60
CA THR A 122 -6.90 15.99 -6.22
C THR A 122 -6.94 15.96 -7.75
N GLY A 123 -7.92 15.30 -8.35
CA GLY A 123 -8.02 15.07 -9.79
C GLY A 123 -7.08 13.98 -10.32
N TYR A 124 -6.30 13.32 -9.48
CA TYR A 124 -5.48 12.18 -9.92
C TYR A 124 -6.35 11.01 -10.37
N SER A 125 -5.93 10.33 -11.42
CA SER A 125 -6.47 9.02 -11.76
C SER A 125 -6.18 8.00 -10.64
N LYS A 126 -6.93 6.90 -10.61
CA LYS A 126 -6.68 5.80 -9.67
C LYS A 126 -5.25 5.25 -9.79
N THR A 127 -4.71 5.23 -11.02
CA THR A 127 -3.35 4.77 -11.30
C THR A 127 -2.29 5.72 -10.71
N GLU A 128 -2.44 7.03 -10.88
CA GLU A 128 -1.51 8.02 -10.31
C GLU A 128 -1.52 7.98 -8.79
N ALA A 129 -2.68 7.89 -8.15
CA ALA A 129 -2.78 7.70 -6.71
C ALA A 129 -2.09 6.39 -6.24
N ALA A 130 -2.23 5.30 -7.00
CA ALA A 130 -1.58 4.04 -6.68
C ALA A 130 -0.05 4.08 -6.91
N GLN A 131 0.45 4.91 -7.81
CA GLN A 131 1.89 5.15 -7.98
C GLN A 131 2.49 5.82 -6.75
N ILE A 132 1.79 6.74 -6.10
CA ILE A 132 2.24 7.33 -4.82
C ILE A 132 2.37 6.25 -3.74
N ALA A 133 1.42 5.32 -3.66
CA ALA A 133 1.51 4.18 -2.74
C ALA A 133 2.71 3.28 -3.04
N HIS A 134 2.98 3.02 -4.31
CA HIS A 134 4.16 2.24 -4.73
C HIS A 134 5.46 2.95 -4.34
N LEU A 135 5.58 4.25 -4.58
CA LEU A 135 6.74 5.04 -4.19
C LEU A 135 6.98 5.01 -2.69
N ALA A 136 5.91 5.05 -1.88
CA ALA A 136 6.00 4.91 -0.42
C ALA A 136 6.64 3.57 -0.01
N GLU A 137 6.21 2.46 -0.60
CA GLU A 137 6.78 1.13 -0.35
C GLU A 137 8.28 1.07 -0.71
N ILE A 138 8.65 1.58 -1.89
CA ILE A 138 10.06 1.61 -2.35
C ILE A 138 10.92 2.47 -1.41
N ARG A 139 10.47 3.68 -1.08
CA ARG A 139 11.23 4.62 -0.23
C ARG A 139 11.36 4.14 1.22
N CYS A 140 10.32 3.50 1.75
CA CYS A 140 10.34 2.92 3.10
C CYS A 140 11.00 1.54 3.15
N LYS A 141 11.33 0.93 2.00
CA LYS A 141 11.89 -0.44 1.87
C LYS A 141 10.99 -1.49 2.53
N THR A 142 9.68 -1.39 2.29
CA THR A 142 8.66 -2.27 2.90
C THR A 142 8.08 -3.28 1.93
N GLY A 143 8.11 -3.02 0.62
CA GLY A 143 7.63 -3.91 -0.42
C GLY A 143 8.14 -3.54 -1.81
N LEU A 144 7.97 -4.43 -2.79
CA LEU A 144 8.39 -4.24 -4.18
C LEU A 144 7.27 -4.47 -5.19
N GLY A 145 6.39 -5.44 -4.97
CA GLY A 145 5.38 -5.86 -5.93
C GLY A 145 3.95 -5.89 -5.41
N ASP A 146 3.77 -5.76 -4.09
CA ASP A 146 2.48 -5.97 -3.45
C ASP A 146 1.47 -4.87 -3.81
N VAL A 147 1.92 -3.61 -4.05
CA VAL A 147 1.02 -2.53 -4.50
C VAL A 147 0.43 -2.83 -5.87
N LEU A 148 1.27 -3.28 -6.84
CA LEU A 148 0.80 -3.66 -8.17
C LEU A 148 -0.21 -4.81 -8.08
N ALA A 149 0.12 -5.84 -7.30
CA ALA A 149 -0.72 -7.01 -7.09
C ALA A 149 -2.06 -6.66 -6.42
N SER A 150 -2.05 -5.91 -5.30
CA SER A 150 -3.25 -5.49 -4.58
C SER A 150 -4.13 -4.52 -5.38
N TYR A 151 -3.51 -3.68 -6.23
CA TYR A 151 -4.22 -2.76 -7.12
C TYR A 151 -5.10 -3.51 -8.13
N HIS A 152 -4.60 -4.62 -8.65
CA HIS A 152 -5.32 -5.46 -9.61
C HIS A 152 -6.20 -6.51 -8.93
N GLY A 153 -5.78 -7.04 -7.78
CA GLY A 153 -6.45 -8.09 -7.01
C GLY A 153 -6.50 -9.44 -7.75
N GLY A 154 -6.98 -10.46 -7.07
CA GLY A 154 -7.12 -11.83 -7.61
C GLY A 154 -5.79 -12.58 -7.64
N PHE A 155 -5.71 -13.63 -8.47
CA PHE A 155 -4.48 -14.36 -8.77
C PHE A 155 -3.75 -13.69 -9.92
N GLU A 156 -2.42 -13.55 -9.78
CA GLU A 156 -1.63 -12.87 -10.81
C GLU A 156 -0.23 -13.49 -10.99
N ILE A 157 0.29 -13.28 -12.20
CA ILE A 157 1.70 -13.46 -12.53
C ILE A 157 2.22 -12.08 -12.97
N ARG A 158 3.13 -11.49 -12.21
CA ARG A 158 3.78 -10.21 -12.55
C ARG A 158 4.89 -10.47 -13.56
N THR A 159 4.65 -10.06 -14.79
CA THR A 159 5.53 -10.29 -15.96
C THR A 159 6.50 -9.14 -16.20
N LYS A 160 6.20 -7.95 -15.66
CA LYS A 160 7.06 -6.78 -15.69
C LYS A 160 6.98 -6.04 -14.37
N SER A 161 8.14 -5.71 -13.81
CA SER A 161 8.25 -4.96 -12.55
C SER A 161 7.79 -3.51 -12.69
N GLY A 162 7.32 -2.92 -11.61
CA GLY A 162 7.01 -1.50 -11.51
C GLY A 162 5.68 -1.19 -10.83
N ALA A 163 5.41 0.09 -10.76
CA ALA A 163 4.17 0.66 -10.23
C ALA A 163 2.96 0.31 -11.10
N PRO A 164 1.72 0.44 -10.58
CA PRO A 164 0.52 0.44 -11.41
C PRO A 164 0.63 1.39 -12.61
N GLY A 165 0.29 0.90 -13.83
CA GLY A 165 0.46 1.63 -15.07
C GLY A 165 1.85 1.56 -15.71
N VAL A 166 2.87 1.02 -15.01
CA VAL A 166 4.24 0.78 -15.51
C VAL A 166 4.55 -0.72 -15.53
N GLY A 167 4.30 -1.40 -14.42
CA GLY A 167 4.40 -2.85 -14.32
C GLY A 167 3.24 -3.55 -15.04
N GLU A 168 3.46 -4.79 -15.42
CA GLU A 168 2.49 -5.62 -16.12
C GLU A 168 2.27 -6.93 -15.38
N LEU A 169 1.05 -7.43 -15.44
CA LEU A 169 0.70 -8.74 -14.87
C LEU A 169 -0.36 -9.44 -15.73
N GLU A 170 -0.34 -10.75 -15.66
CA GLU A 170 -1.37 -11.61 -16.19
C GLU A 170 -2.26 -12.08 -15.04
N LYS A 171 -3.58 -11.97 -15.21
CA LYS A 171 -4.55 -12.50 -14.24
C LYS A 171 -4.83 -13.97 -14.53
N ILE A 172 -4.88 -14.75 -13.47
CA ILE A 172 -5.33 -16.14 -13.52
C ILE A 172 -6.74 -16.18 -12.94
N ASP A 173 -7.68 -16.70 -13.69
CA ASP A 173 -9.05 -16.93 -13.21
C ASP A 173 -9.16 -18.36 -12.68
N PRO A 174 -9.23 -18.57 -11.35
CA PRO A 174 -9.43 -19.87 -10.79
C PRO A 174 -10.85 -20.36 -11.15
N LYS A 175 -10.99 -21.56 -11.68
CA LYS A 175 -12.29 -22.14 -12.06
C LYS A 175 -13.20 -22.37 -10.85
N GLU A 176 -12.64 -22.43 -9.65
CA GLU A 176 -13.33 -22.72 -8.40
C GLU A 176 -12.96 -21.67 -7.34
N LYS A 177 -13.86 -21.46 -6.39
CA LYS A 177 -13.58 -20.65 -5.21
C LYS A 177 -12.53 -21.37 -4.36
N LEU A 178 -11.45 -20.65 -4.01
CA LEU A 178 -10.38 -21.16 -3.17
C LEU A 178 -10.40 -20.45 -1.81
N ASP A 179 -10.22 -21.22 -0.75
CA ASP A 179 -10.03 -20.72 0.59
C ASP A 179 -8.57 -20.90 1.02
N ALA A 180 -7.98 -19.86 1.65
CA ALA A 180 -6.61 -19.90 2.15
C ALA A 180 -6.62 -19.97 3.68
N LEU A 181 -5.97 -21.01 4.24
CA LEU A 181 -5.65 -21.07 5.66
C LEU A 181 -4.26 -20.45 5.90
N ILE A 182 -4.23 -19.39 6.69
CA ILE A 182 -3.00 -18.67 6.99
C ILE A 182 -2.62 -18.90 8.45
N VAL A 183 -1.40 -19.40 8.68
CA VAL A 183 -0.83 -19.62 10.02
C VAL A 183 0.36 -18.70 10.20
N CYS A 184 0.27 -17.78 11.16
CA CYS A 184 1.30 -16.78 11.44
C CYS A 184 2.14 -17.24 12.63
N PHE A 185 3.44 -17.54 12.41
CA PHE A 185 4.36 -17.98 13.48
C PHE A 185 5.10 -16.79 14.12
N ASN A 186 5.99 -16.16 13.34
CA ASN A 186 6.79 -15.02 13.79
C ASN A 186 6.82 -13.93 12.71
N PRO A 187 6.82 -12.65 13.10
CA PRO A 187 6.95 -11.56 12.14
C PRO A 187 8.34 -11.55 11.51
N ILE A 188 8.39 -11.22 10.22
CA ILE A 188 9.62 -11.09 9.43
C ILE A 188 9.75 -9.64 8.98
N SER A 189 10.91 -9.01 9.24
CA SER A 189 11.19 -7.67 8.76
C SER A 189 11.61 -7.70 7.29
N THR A 190 10.76 -7.23 6.39
CA THR A 190 11.07 -7.07 4.97
C THR A 190 12.30 -6.19 4.76
N LYS A 191 12.46 -5.13 5.57
CA LYS A 191 13.63 -4.25 5.55
C LYS A 191 14.93 -5.00 5.81
N LYS A 192 14.93 -5.95 6.77
CA LYS A 192 16.11 -6.78 7.05
C LYS A 192 16.42 -7.73 5.90
N PHE A 193 15.38 -8.29 5.28
CA PHE A 193 15.52 -9.21 4.16
C PHE A 193 15.97 -8.51 2.85
N LEU A 194 15.41 -7.34 2.55
CA LEU A 194 15.77 -6.53 1.38
C LEU A 194 17.04 -5.71 1.60
N GLY A 195 17.34 -5.29 2.83
CA GLY A 195 18.44 -4.39 3.16
C GLY A 195 19.84 -5.02 3.01
N GLU A 196 19.95 -6.35 2.92
CA GLU A 196 21.20 -7.05 2.62
C GLU A 196 21.49 -7.11 1.09
N LYS A 197 20.54 -6.64 0.24
CA LYS A 197 20.64 -6.71 -1.23
C LYS A 197 20.44 -5.36 -1.93
N ILE A 198 20.20 -4.28 -1.18
CA ILE A 198 19.96 -2.93 -1.73
C ILE A 198 20.96 -1.94 -1.15
#